data_9bc60adf7180c1b57cae1841772237fa
#
_entry.id   9bc60adf7180c1b57cae1841772237fa
#
_cell.length_a   1.000
_cell.length_b   1.000
_cell.length_c   1.000
_cell.angle_alpha   90.00
_cell.angle_beta   90.00
_cell.angle_gamma   90.00
#
_symmetry.space_group_name_H-M   'P 1'
#
loop_
_entity.id
_entity.type
_entity.pdbx_description
1 polymer ?
#
loop_
_entity_poly.entity_id
_entity_poly.type
_entity_poly.pdbx_seq_one_letter_code
_entity_poly.pdbx_strand_id
1 'polypeptide(L)'
;YIFNDFMLTKEGAATLDEIAVRVYATVVSTPSKEYAVLDGGTKTFYMDIVPETPPYYYPGYAVVAGNDDLQLLRMNEEHGILTSKKGDTGLHVGDIVELIPIHVCTTINQQNEVYLYDGETLRKEKVAARGMLV
;
A
#
# COMPACT_ATOMS: atom_id res chain seq x y z
N TYR A 1 -7.53 14.28 3.27
CA TYR A 1 -7.87 15.11 2.09
C TYR A 1 -6.65 15.53 1.26
N ILE A 2 -5.44 15.59 1.83
CA ILE A 2 -4.25 16.09 1.11
C ILE A 2 -3.61 15.00 0.24
N PHE A 3 -3.61 13.76 0.70
CA PHE A 3 -2.85 12.69 0.08
C PHE A 3 -3.63 11.87 -0.95
N ASN A 4 -4.95 11.88 -0.88
CA ASN A 4 -5.84 10.94 -1.56
C ASN A 4 -5.47 9.47 -1.24
N ASP A 5 -6.32 8.55 -1.63
CA ASP A 5 -6.10 7.10 -1.54
C ASP A 5 -6.91 6.35 -2.59
N PHE A 6 -6.78 5.02 -2.60
CA PHE A 6 -7.45 4.21 -3.58
C PHE A 6 -8.99 4.29 -3.49
N MET A 7 -9.56 4.46 -2.29
CA MET A 7 -11.01 4.57 -2.13
C MET A 7 -11.56 5.77 -2.89
N LEU A 8 -10.88 6.92 -2.84
CA LEU A 8 -11.29 8.12 -3.57
C LEU A 8 -11.29 7.94 -5.09
N THR A 9 -10.43 7.07 -5.62
CA THR A 9 -10.47 6.75 -7.06
C THR A 9 -11.73 5.98 -7.44
N LYS A 10 -12.22 5.12 -6.56
CA LYS A 10 -13.46 4.37 -6.78
C LYS A 10 -14.70 5.25 -6.69
N GLU A 11 -14.64 6.33 -5.94
CA GLU A 11 -15.69 7.34 -5.82
C GLU A 11 -15.66 8.36 -6.96
N GLY A 12 -14.62 8.32 -7.81
CA GLY A 12 -14.44 9.30 -8.89
C GLY A 12 -13.98 10.67 -8.41
N ALA A 13 -13.49 10.75 -7.16
CA ALA A 13 -13.00 11.99 -6.55
C ALA A 13 -11.51 12.24 -6.82
N ALA A 14 -10.77 11.22 -7.24
CA ALA A 14 -9.36 11.31 -7.61
C ALA A 14 -9.00 10.26 -8.67
N THR A 15 -7.90 10.46 -9.37
CA THR A 15 -7.24 9.47 -10.22
C THR A 15 -6.08 8.81 -9.47
N LEU A 16 -5.55 7.68 -9.97
CA LEU A 16 -4.38 7.04 -9.37
C LEU A 16 -3.15 7.95 -9.34
N ASP A 17 -2.99 8.80 -10.34
CA ASP A 17 -1.85 9.73 -10.44
C ASP A 17 -1.94 10.88 -9.41
N GLU A 18 -3.15 11.18 -8.93
CA GLU A 18 -3.38 12.21 -7.91
C GLU A 18 -3.24 11.69 -6.48
N ILE A 19 -2.94 10.41 -6.30
CA ILE A 19 -2.64 9.84 -4.98
C ILE A 19 -1.18 10.12 -4.66
N ALA A 20 -0.92 10.92 -3.63
CA ALA A 20 0.44 11.31 -3.25
C ALA A 20 1.17 10.24 -2.44
N VAL A 21 0.45 9.43 -1.65
CA VAL A 21 1.09 8.44 -0.76
C VAL A 21 1.52 7.20 -1.52
N ARG A 22 2.78 6.84 -1.29
CA ARG A 22 3.37 5.58 -1.76
C ARG A 22 4.04 4.88 -0.58
N VAL A 23 3.87 3.58 -0.51
CA VAL A 23 4.58 2.71 0.40
C VAL A 23 5.54 1.86 -0.41
N TYR A 24 6.81 1.90 -0.08
CA TYR A 24 7.84 1.07 -0.69
C TYR A 24 8.15 -0.08 0.26
N ALA A 25 7.90 -1.29 -0.16
CA ALA A 25 8.16 -2.50 0.62
C ALA A 25 9.14 -3.40 -0.12
N THR A 26 9.99 -4.09 0.65
CA THR A 26 10.99 -5.00 0.10
C THR A 26 10.44 -6.41 0.04
N VAL A 27 10.72 -7.13 -1.04
CA VAL A 27 10.49 -8.57 -1.13
C VAL A 27 11.51 -9.28 -0.26
N VAL A 28 11.05 -9.90 0.82
CA VAL A 28 11.93 -10.61 1.78
C VAL A 28 11.94 -12.12 1.57
N SER A 29 10.96 -12.66 0.82
CA SER A 29 10.93 -14.08 0.50
C SER A 29 10.08 -14.35 -0.75
N THR A 30 10.47 -15.34 -1.55
CA THR A 30 9.72 -15.85 -2.70
C THR A 30 9.60 -17.38 -2.61
N PRO A 31 8.71 -17.90 -1.71
CA PRO A 31 8.63 -19.33 -1.44
C PRO A 31 8.09 -20.14 -2.62
N SER A 32 7.34 -19.50 -3.51
CA SER A 32 6.87 -20.06 -4.77
C SER A 32 6.76 -18.97 -5.83
N LYS A 33 6.54 -19.35 -7.10
CA LYS A 33 6.28 -18.37 -8.17
C LYS A 33 4.96 -17.61 -7.96
N GLU A 34 3.99 -18.22 -7.31
CA GLU A 34 2.63 -17.69 -7.18
C GLU A 34 2.52 -16.53 -6.22
N TYR A 35 3.45 -16.44 -5.24
CA TYR A 35 3.42 -15.38 -4.24
C TYR A 35 4.81 -14.98 -3.74
N ALA A 36 4.90 -13.75 -3.30
CA ALA A 36 6.06 -13.15 -2.65
C ALA A 36 5.67 -12.57 -1.29
N VAL A 37 6.62 -12.50 -0.37
CA VAL A 37 6.45 -11.93 0.96
C VAL A 37 7.14 -10.57 1.03
N LEU A 38 6.42 -9.56 1.48
CA LEU A 38 6.92 -8.19 1.69
C LEU A 38 7.18 -7.94 3.17
N ASP A 39 8.10 -7.02 3.48
CA ASP A 39 8.38 -6.50 4.83
C ASP A 39 7.36 -5.45 5.32
N GLY A 40 6.21 -5.34 4.66
CA GLY A 40 5.11 -4.45 5.01
C GLY A 40 3.84 -5.25 5.33
N GLY A 41 3.36 -5.17 6.56
CA GLY A 41 2.15 -5.84 7.04
C GLY A 41 1.12 -4.88 7.62
N THR A 42 0.30 -5.34 8.58
CA THR A 42 -0.77 -4.54 9.18
C THR A 42 -0.25 -3.34 9.96
N LYS A 43 0.97 -3.38 10.46
CA LYS A 43 1.65 -2.23 11.08
C LYS A 43 2.08 -1.16 10.07
N THR A 44 2.05 -1.48 8.78
CA THR A 44 2.32 -0.54 7.69
C THR A 44 1.03 -0.02 7.08
N PHE A 45 0.11 -0.94 6.69
CA PHE A 45 -1.08 -0.61 5.89
C PHE A 45 -2.36 -0.50 6.71
N TYR A 46 -2.37 -1.02 7.96
CA TYR A 46 -3.59 -1.32 8.70
C TYR A 46 -4.39 -2.47 8.05
N MET A 47 -5.64 -2.68 8.43
CA MET A 47 -6.48 -3.77 7.91
C MET A 47 -7.73 -3.27 7.17
N ASP A 48 -7.72 -2.04 6.71
CA ASP A 48 -8.83 -1.52 5.92
C ASP A 48 -8.86 -2.18 4.54
N ILE A 49 -10.04 -2.63 4.17
CA ILE A 49 -10.37 -3.13 2.84
C ILE A 49 -11.49 -2.27 2.26
N VAL A 50 -11.56 -2.22 0.95
CA VAL A 50 -12.71 -1.57 0.31
C VAL A 50 -13.96 -2.44 0.50
N PRO A 51 -15.15 -1.82 0.62
CA PRO A 51 -16.40 -2.56 0.68
C PRO A 51 -16.60 -3.47 -0.55
N GLU A 52 -17.19 -4.65 -0.33
CA GLU A 52 -17.60 -5.57 -1.41
C GLU A 52 -18.90 -5.13 -2.10
N THR A 53 -19.08 -3.83 -2.27
CA THR A 53 -20.25 -3.21 -2.88
C THR A 53 -19.84 -2.16 -3.90
N PRO A 54 -20.70 -1.84 -4.91
CA PRO A 54 -20.40 -0.77 -5.84
C PRO A 54 -20.14 0.56 -5.13
N PRO A 55 -19.21 1.39 -5.60
CA PRO A 55 -18.32 1.21 -6.77
C PRO A 55 -16.99 0.53 -6.45
N TYR A 56 -16.80 0.03 -5.24
CA TYR A 56 -15.48 -0.31 -4.69
C TYR A 56 -14.90 -1.60 -5.27
N TYR A 57 -15.41 -2.75 -4.92
CA TYR A 57 -14.98 -4.08 -5.45
C TYR A 57 -13.48 -4.22 -5.73
N TYR A 58 -12.65 -4.10 -4.72
CA TYR A 58 -11.23 -4.39 -4.86
C TYR A 58 -10.80 -5.39 -3.78
N PRO A 59 -10.24 -6.54 -4.15
CA PRO A 59 -9.68 -7.47 -3.18
C PRO A 59 -8.28 -6.99 -2.75
N GLY A 60 -8.03 -6.97 -1.46
CA GLY A 60 -6.70 -6.69 -0.93
C GLY A 60 -6.58 -5.38 -0.16
N TYR A 61 -5.39 -5.13 0.34
CA TYR A 61 -5.07 -4.07 1.29
C TYR A 61 -4.27 -2.90 0.68
N ALA A 62 -3.74 -3.10 -0.53
CA ALA A 62 -3.05 -2.09 -1.30
C ALA A 62 -3.07 -2.43 -2.78
N VAL A 63 -2.93 -1.41 -3.61
CA VAL A 63 -2.74 -1.55 -5.06
C VAL A 63 -1.24 -1.55 -5.35
N VAL A 64 -0.76 -2.47 -6.19
CA VAL A 64 0.61 -2.44 -6.68
C VAL A 64 0.71 -1.46 -7.84
N ALA A 65 1.52 -0.42 -7.69
CA ALA A 65 1.69 0.59 -8.73
C ALA A 65 2.28 -0.04 -10.00
N GLY A 66 1.63 0.24 -11.13
CA GLY A 66 2.11 -0.24 -12.44
C GLY A 66 1.96 -1.74 -12.70
N ASN A 67 1.35 -2.52 -11.80
CA ASN A 67 1.15 -3.95 -12.01
C ASN A 67 -0.19 -4.46 -11.43
N ASP A 68 -1.21 -4.48 -12.24
CA ASP A 68 -2.56 -4.92 -11.87
C ASP A 68 -2.69 -6.43 -11.65
N ASP A 69 -1.68 -7.22 -12.02
CA ASP A 69 -1.65 -8.66 -11.78
C ASP A 69 -1.34 -9.00 -10.33
N LEU A 70 -0.59 -8.14 -9.65
CA LEU A 70 -0.17 -8.38 -8.27
C LEU A 70 -1.20 -7.82 -7.30
N GLN A 71 -1.51 -8.59 -6.27
CA GLN A 71 -2.47 -8.24 -5.24
C GLN A 71 -1.95 -8.53 -3.84
N LEU A 72 -2.04 -7.56 -2.92
CA LEU A 72 -1.74 -7.74 -1.51
C LEU A 72 -2.98 -8.29 -0.80
N LEU A 73 -3.16 -9.62 -0.80
CA LEU A 73 -4.39 -10.28 -0.35
C LEU A 73 -4.37 -10.68 1.13
N ARG A 74 -3.21 -10.85 1.72
CA ARG A 74 -3.06 -11.27 3.13
C ARG A 74 -1.93 -10.53 3.79
N MET A 75 -2.07 -10.28 5.07
CA MET A 75 -1.03 -9.70 5.92
C MET A 75 -1.02 -10.35 7.29
N ASN A 76 0.13 -10.39 7.93
CA ASN A 76 0.28 -10.43 9.37
C ASN A 76 0.86 -9.07 9.83
N GLU A 77 1.32 -8.99 11.06
CA GLU A 77 1.78 -7.72 11.66
C GLU A 77 2.92 -7.08 10.85
N GLU A 78 3.90 -7.89 10.43
CA GLU A 78 5.15 -7.41 9.83
C GLU A 78 5.24 -7.70 8.32
N HIS A 79 4.44 -8.65 7.80
CA HIS A 79 4.59 -9.11 6.42
C HIS A 79 3.29 -9.04 5.62
N GLY A 80 3.45 -8.68 4.36
CA GLY A 80 2.41 -8.76 3.35
C GLY A 80 2.64 -9.94 2.40
N ILE A 81 1.55 -10.60 1.97
CA ILE A 81 1.61 -11.67 0.98
C ILE A 81 1.07 -11.12 -0.34
N LEU A 82 1.96 -10.93 -1.28
CA LEU A 82 1.68 -10.51 -2.64
C LEU A 82 1.44 -11.73 -3.50
N THR A 83 0.30 -11.79 -4.18
CA THR A 83 -0.10 -12.93 -5.00
C THR A 83 -0.29 -12.48 -6.45
N SER A 84 0.11 -13.30 -7.41
CA SER A 84 -0.12 -13.04 -8.82
C SER A 84 -1.42 -13.69 -9.29
N LYS A 85 -2.25 -12.94 -10.04
CA LYS A 85 -3.42 -13.45 -10.75
C LYS A 85 -3.05 -14.44 -11.86
N LYS A 86 -1.84 -14.30 -12.42
CA LYS A 86 -1.33 -15.14 -13.52
C LYS A 86 -0.52 -16.34 -13.02
N GLY A 87 -0.32 -16.47 -11.70
CA GLY A 87 0.40 -17.59 -11.12
C GLY A 87 1.93 -17.45 -11.12
N ASP A 88 2.45 -16.30 -11.51
CA ASP A 88 3.88 -15.97 -11.40
C ASP A 88 4.03 -14.48 -11.05
N THR A 89 4.65 -14.20 -9.93
CA THR A 89 4.88 -12.80 -9.49
C THR A 89 5.99 -12.12 -10.27
N GLY A 90 6.93 -12.88 -10.82
CA GLY A 90 8.15 -12.36 -11.45
C GLY A 90 9.10 -11.65 -10.48
N LEU A 91 8.83 -11.69 -9.17
CA LEU A 91 9.59 -10.98 -8.15
C LEU A 91 10.71 -11.84 -7.56
N HIS A 92 11.78 -11.16 -7.11
CA HIS A 92 12.93 -11.75 -6.46
C HIS A 92 13.17 -11.10 -5.08
N VAL A 93 13.81 -11.83 -4.20
CA VAL A 93 14.23 -11.28 -2.89
C VAL A 93 15.14 -10.08 -3.11
N GLY A 94 14.80 -8.97 -2.45
CA GLY A 94 15.48 -7.69 -2.57
C GLY A 94 14.80 -6.70 -3.54
N ASP A 95 13.84 -7.13 -4.33
CA ASP A 95 13.05 -6.21 -5.16
C ASP A 95 12.26 -5.24 -4.28
N ILE A 96 12.12 -4.00 -4.74
CA ILE A 96 11.27 -2.99 -4.11
C ILE A 96 9.95 -2.92 -4.86
N VAL A 97 8.86 -3.02 -4.11
CA VAL A 97 7.50 -2.91 -4.64
C VAL A 97 6.88 -1.60 -4.16
N GLU A 98 6.37 -0.82 -5.10
CA GLU A 98 5.61 0.39 -4.81
C GLU A 98 4.13 0.06 -4.64
N LEU A 99 3.55 0.46 -3.50
CA LEU A 99 2.17 0.18 -3.15
C LEU A 99 1.40 1.46 -2.82
N ILE A 100 0.15 1.50 -3.24
CA ILE A 100 -0.81 2.54 -2.93
C ILE A 100 -1.77 1.99 -1.87
N PRO A 101 -1.83 2.56 -0.66
CA PRO A 101 -2.70 2.07 0.39
C PRO A 101 -4.18 2.25 -0.01
N ILE A 102 -5.02 1.32 0.44
CA ILE A 102 -6.47 1.43 0.26
C ILE A 102 -7.01 2.65 1.01
N HIS A 103 -6.56 2.85 2.26
CA HIS A 103 -7.00 3.94 3.11
C HIS A 103 -5.79 4.68 3.72
N VAL A 104 -5.59 5.92 3.30
CA VAL A 104 -4.41 6.70 3.69
C VAL A 104 -4.42 7.13 5.16
N CYS A 105 -5.60 7.40 5.75
CA CYS A 105 -5.70 7.93 7.11
C CYS A 105 -5.08 6.97 8.13
N THR A 106 -5.47 5.71 8.07
CA THR A 106 -4.98 4.66 8.96
C THR A 106 -3.52 4.34 8.69
N THR A 107 -3.10 4.28 7.43
CA THR A 107 -1.72 4.04 7.04
C THR A 107 -0.78 5.12 7.62
N ILE A 108 -1.09 6.39 7.42
CA ILE A 108 -0.25 7.50 7.92
C ILE A 108 -0.25 7.57 9.45
N ASN A 109 -1.41 7.31 10.09
CA ASN A 109 -1.50 7.37 11.55
C ASN A 109 -0.63 6.31 12.27
N GLN A 110 -0.19 5.27 11.59
CA GLN A 110 0.71 4.28 12.16
C GLN A 110 2.19 4.70 12.07
N GLN A 111 2.53 5.63 11.20
CA GLN A 111 3.91 6.04 10.96
C GLN A 111 4.34 7.14 11.93
N ASN A 112 5.55 7.03 12.50
CA ASN A 112 6.15 8.10 13.29
C ASN A 112 6.63 9.25 12.40
N GLU A 113 7.14 8.90 11.22
CA GLU A 113 7.77 9.79 10.26
C GLU A 113 7.40 9.34 8.84
N VAL A 114 7.38 10.28 7.92
CA VAL A 114 7.20 10.04 6.49
C VAL A 114 8.27 10.79 5.71
N TYR A 115 8.48 10.40 4.46
CA TYR A 115 9.33 11.14 3.54
C TYR A 115 8.45 11.96 2.60
N LEU A 116 8.73 13.24 2.49
CA LEU A 116 8.12 14.13 1.51
C LEU A 116 9.08 14.33 0.34
N TYR A 117 8.60 14.08 -0.87
CA TYR A 117 9.32 14.28 -2.11
C TYR A 117 8.61 15.34 -2.95
N ASP A 118 9.31 16.38 -3.35
CA ASP A 118 8.78 17.52 -4.12
C ASP A 118 9.18 17.50 -5.61
N GLY A 119 9.77 16.41 -6.07
CA GLY A 119 10.31 16.24 -7.41
C GLY A 119 11.84 16.42 -7.49
N GLU A 120 12.47 17.06 -6.50
CA GLU A 120 13.90 17.31 -6.43
C GLU A 120 14.53 16.80 -5.15
N THR A 121 13.88 17.06 -4.02
CA THR A 121 14.43 16.78 -2.69
C THR A 121 13.56 15.78 -1.93
N LEU A 122 14.21 14.94 -1.14
CA LEU A 122 13.57 14.01 -0.21
C LEU A 122 13.85 14.47 1.22
N ARG A 123 12.83 14.83 1.97
CA ARG A 123 12.97 15.27 3.37
C ARG A 123 12.11 14.42 4.29
N LYS A 124 12.63 14.16 5.48
CA LYS A 124 11.92 13.44 6.51
C LYS A 124 11.09 14.38 7.36
N GLU A 125 9.82 14.04 7.59
CA GLU A 125 8.87 14.82 8.39
C GLU A 125 8.20 13.95 9.44
N LYS A 126 7.96 14.49 10.63
CA LYS A 126 7.22 13.81 11.69
C LYS A 126 5.72 13.87 11.43
N VAL A 127 5.03 12.77 11.70
CA VAL A 127 3.57 12.73 11.74
C VAL A 127 3.11 13.35 13.08
N ALA A 128 2.84 14.65 13.08
CA ALA A 128 2.63 15.46 14.27
C ALA A 128 1.50 14.96 15.19
N ALA A 129 0.42 14.45 14.62
CA ALA A 129 -0.77 13.98 15.36
C ALA A 129 -0.89 12.45 15.42
N ARG A 130 0.22 11.72 15.21
CA ARG A 130 0.19 10.26 15.25
C ARG A 130 -0.32 9.75 16.58
N GLY A 131 -1.37 8.91 16.52
CA GLY A 131 -1.96 8.28 17.72
C GLY A 131 -2.74 9.23 18.64
N MET A 132 -2.90 10.49 18.27
CA MET A 132 -3.71 11.46 19.04
C MET A 132 -5.20 11.29 18.70
N LEU A 133 -5.74 10.13 19.08
CA LEU A 133 -7.16 9.83 18.94
C LEU A 133 -7.90 10.27 20.23
N VAL A 134 -9.11 10.79 20.07
CA VAL A 134 -10.03 11.19 21.14
C VAL A 134 -11.29 10.34 21.12
#